data_132fb0b379926183fbf9ef19213e9054
#
_entry.id   132fb0b379926183fbf9ef19213e9054
#
_cell.length_a   1.000
_cell.length_b   1.000
_cell.length_c   1.000
_cell.angle_alpha   90.00
_cell.angle_beta   90.00
_cell.angle_gamma   90.00
#
_symmetry.space_group_name_H-M   'P 1'
#
loop_
_entity.id
_entity.type
_entity.pdbx_description
1 polymer ?
#
loop_
_entity_poly.entity_id
_entity_poly.type
_entity_poly.pdbx_seq_one_letter_code
_entity_poly.pdbx_strand_id
1 'polypeptide(L)'
;MTLQTPESFWTRFRILVKVNHEVTNIDVTQKTVTVKNLLTGTEWEEPYDKLLLSPGAKPVRPNLPGIDSEKIFSLRTVEDTFRIHDYLEKTKAQSAVIVGGGYIGIEVAENLKEKGLNVTIVQRPNQLMNTLDYDMASFVHSKLRAKGISLRLNSNVTSFRQDGERIVTLLEDNSEIAADMVLLAIGVAPENSLANQAGLKRGVKGSIVVNDGMETSVQ
;
A
#
# COMPACT_ATOMS: atom_id res chain seq x y z
N MET A 1 -7.32 12.64 10.45
CA MET A 1 -7.72 12.85 11.86
C MET A 1 -6.69 12.15 12.75
N THR A 2 -5.99 12.90 13.61
CA THR A 2 -5.00 12.36 14.55
C THR A 2 -5.72 12.08 15.87
N LEU A 3 -5.77 10.82 16.29
CA LEU A 3 -6.44 10.41 17.52
C LEU A 3 -5.57 10.60 18.77
N GLN A 4 -4.25 10.49 18.59
CA GLN A 4 -3.25 10.60 19.65
C GLN A 4 -2.05 11.39 19.15
N THR A 5 -1.45 12.19 20.02
CA THR A 5 -0.19 12.90 19.76
C THR A 5 0.95 12.29 20.57
N PRO A 6 2.24 12.55 20.23
CA PRO A 6 3.38 12.13 21.06
C PRO A 6 3.24 12.53 22.52
N GLU A 7 2.76 13.75 22.79
CA GLU A 7 2.55 14.28 24.15
C GLU A 7 1.45 13.49 24.89
N SER A 8 0.38 13.12 24.18
CA SER A 8 -0.71 12.32 24.78
C SER A 8 -0.25 10.89 25.11
N PHE A 9 0.61 10.30 24.29
CA PHE A 9 1.24 9.01 24.58
C PHE A 9 2.13 9.09 25.83
N TRP A 10 2.94 10.15 25.96
CA TRP A 10 3.76 10.34 27.13
C TRP A 10 2.91 10.55 28.39
N THR A 11 1.91 11.42 28.31
CA THR A 11 1.06 11.75 29.45
C THR A 11 0.30 10.54 29.97
N ARG A 12 -0.28 9.76 29.06
CA ARG A 12 -1.17 8.64 29.40
C ARG A 12 -0.42 7.34 29.69
N PHE A 13 0.63 7.03 28.92
CA PHE A 13 1.27 5.72 28.93
C PHE A 13 2.75 5.78 29.30
N ARG A 14 3.35 6.96 29.44
CA ARG A 14 4.81 7.16 29.62
C ARG A 14 5.63 6.56 28.48
N ILE A 15 5.08 6.55 27.26
CA ILE A 15 5.75 6.11 26.06
C ILE A 15 6.31 7.33 25.33
N LEU A 16 7.62 7.36 25.13
CA LEU A 16 8.30 8.37 24.33
C LEU A 16 8.15 8.00 22.85
N VAL A 17 7.38 8.80 22.10
CA VAL A 17 7.18 8.62 20.66
C VAL A 17 8.08 9.60 19.90
N LYS A 18 8.98 9.08 19.08
CA LYS A 18 9.85 9.85 18.19
C LYS A 18 9.27 9.81 16.77
N VAL A 19 8.57 10.85 16.35
CA VAL A 19 8.09 11.01 14.97
C VAL A 19 9.21 11.50 14.05
N ASN A 20 9.10 11.25 12.74
CA ASN A 20 10.14 11.58 11.74
C ASN A 20 11.48 10.89 12.03
N HIS A 21 11.44 9.71 12.61
CA HIS A 21 12.60 8.88 12.88
C HIS A 21 12.40 7.50 12.24
N GLU A 22 13.42 7.03 11.59
CA GLU A 22 13.46 5.73 10.93
C GLU A 22 14.52 4.85 11.57
N VAL A 23 14.15 3.61 11.89
CA VAL A 23 15.13 2.58 12.26
C VAL A 23 15.66 1.98 10.96
N THR A 24 16.96 2.12 10.72
CA THR A 24 17.62 1.67 9.48
C THR A 24 18.36 0.36 9.63
N ASN A 25 18.75 -0.01 10.85
CA ASN A 25 19.46 -1.27 11.14
C ASN A 25 19.13 -1.79 12.55
N ILE A 26 19.29 -3.10 12.74
CA ILE A 26 19.20 -3.77 14.04
C ILE A 26 20.48 -4.61 14.22
N ASP A 27 21.28 -4.30 15.23
CA ASP A 27 22.38 -5.15 15.69
C ASP A 27 21.88 -6.01 16.85
N VAL A 28 21.63 -7.29 16.56
CA VAL A 28 21.14 -8.26 17.55
C VAL A 28 22.21 -8.66 18.55
N THR A 29 23.49 -8.51 18.21
CA THR A 29 24.63 -8.88 19.08
C THR A 29 24.91 -7.79 20.11
N GLN A 30 24.91 -6.54 19.67
CA GLN A 30 25.11 -5.37 20.54
C GLN A 30 23.81 -4.92 21.21
N LYS A 31 22.67 -5.44 20.78
CA LYS A 31 21.33 -5.01 21.19
C LYS A 31 21.15 -3.50 21.00
N THR A 32 21.44 -3.01 19.79
CA THR A 32 21.23 -1.62 19.40
C THR A 32 20.40 -1.54 18.12
N VAL A 33 19.72 -0.44 17.94
CA VAL A 33 19.11 -0.05 16.66
C VAL A 33 19.75 1.23 16.16
N THR A 34 20.03 1.30 14.86
CA THR A 34 20.45 2.56 14.23
C THR A 34 19.21 3.37 13.90
N VAL A 35 19.14 4.58 14.43
CA VAL A 35 18.00 5.48 14.25
C VAL A 35 18.46 6.69 13.43
N LYS A 36 17.69 7.02 12.39
CA LYS A 36 17.89 8.19 11.54
C LYS A 36 16.78 9.21 11.77
N ASN A 37 17.16 10.45 12.09
CA ASN A 37 16.23 11.57 12.07
C ASN A 37 16.02 12.02 10.62
N LEU A 38 14.81 11.90 10.10
CA LEU A 38 14.47 12.20 8.71
C LEU A 38 14.48 13.70 8.39
N LEU A 39 14.40 14.58 9.41
CA LEU A 39 14.44 16.02 9.22
C LEU A 39 15.87 16.57 9.16
N THR A 40 16.76 16.01 9.98
CA THR A 40 18.15 16.51 10.09
C THR A 40 19.17 15.63 9.36
N GLY A 41 18.79 14.38 9.06
CA GLY A 41 19.69 13.37 8.49
C GLY A 41 20.67 12.78 9.51
N THR A 42 20.63 13.19 10.77
CA THR A 42 21.53 12.64 11.81
C THR A 42 21.18 11.21 12.16
N GLU A 43 22.20 10.40 12.42
CA GLU A 43 22.06 9.00 12.81
C GLU A 43 22.73 8.76 14.16
N TRP A 44 22.16 7.83 14.95
CA TRP A 44 22.76 7.37 16.21
C TRP A 44 22.33 5.94 16.51
N GLU A 45 22.99 5.31 17.46
CA GLU A 45 22.58 4.01 18.00
C GLU A 45 21.78 4.19 19.29
N GLU A 46 20.66 3.50 19.37
CA GLU A 46 19.80 3.43 20.56
C GLU A 46 19.86 2.00 21.12
N PRO A 47 20.33 1.79 22.36
CA PRO A 47 20.36 0.46 22.97
C PRO A 47 18.95 0.02 23.42
N TYR A 48 18.74 -1.30 23.45
CA TYR A 48 17.50 -1.87 23.96
C TYR A 48 17.72 -3.13 24.81
N ASP A 49 16.88 -3.32 25.82
CA ASP A 49 16.78 -4.58 26.56
C ASP A 49 15.86 -5.57 25.83
N LYS A 50 14.72 -5.06 25.33
CA LYS A 50 13.74 -5.79 24.52
C LYS A 50 13.30 -4.94 23.35
N LEU A 51 13.18 -5.55 22.18
CA LEU A 51 12.77 -4.86 20.95
C LEU A 51 11.45 -5.45 20.43
N LEU A 52 10.44 -4.60 20.26
CA LEU A 52 9.20 -4.94 19.59
C LEU A 52 9.23 -4.46 18.14
N LEU A 53 9.09 -5.39 17.19
CA LEU A 53 9.02 -5.10 15.77
C LEU A 53 7.58 -5.01 15.30
N SER A 54 7.15 -3.83 14.88
CA SER A 54 5.82 -3.58 14.30
C SER A 54 5.92 -2.77 13.00
N PRO A 55 6.68 -3.24 11.99
CA PRO A 55 6.98 -2.46 10.78
C PRO A 55 5.78 -2.35 9.83
N GLY A 56 4.74 -3.16 10.04
CA GLY A 56 3.54 -3.17 9.21
C GLY A 56 3.75 -3.88 7.88
N ALA A 57 3.19 -3.31 6.81
CA ALA A 57 3.23 -3.88 5.47
C ALA A 57 3.47 -2.78 4.44
N LYS A 58 3.91 -3.15 3.25
CA LYS A 58 4.10 -2.27 2.09
C LYS A 58 3.20 -2.70 0.93
N PRO A 59 2.73 -1.76 0.10
CA PRO A 59 1.99 -2.09 -1.11
C PRO A 59 2.82 -2.97 -2.04
N VAL A 60 2.20 -3.97 -2.64
CA VAL A 60 2.84 -4.78 -3.68
C VAL A 60 2.95 -3.94 -4.95
N ARG A 61 4.17 -3.80 -5.47
CA ARG A 61 4.44 -3.25 -6.81
C ARG A 61 5.11 -4.35 -7.64
N PRO A 62 4.43 -4.93 -8.63
CA PRO A 62 5.00 -5.97 -9.48
C PRO A 62 6.05 -5.37 -10.42
N ASN A 63 6.99 -6.18 -10.86
CA ASN A 63 7.96 -5.74 -11.86
C ASN A 63 7.31 -5.80 -13.25
N LEU A 64 6.58 -4.74 -13.61
CA LEU A 64 5.92 -4.59 -14.91
C LEU A 64 6.53 -3.39 -15.68
N PRO A 65 6.69 -3.49 -17.00
CA PRO A 65 7.11 -2.35 -17.81
C PRO A 65 6.24 -1.12 -17.57
N GLY A 66 6.86 0.04 -17.37
CA GLY A 66 6.17 1.30 -17.18
C GLY A 66 5.58 1.54 -15.77
N ILE A 67 5.80 0.64 -14.80
CA ILE A 67 5.25 0.73 -13.44
C ILE A 67 5.72 1.99 -12.67
N ASP A 68 6.89 2.53 -13.02
CA ASP A 68 7.50 3.66 -12.31
C ASP A 68 7.02 5.04 -12.78
N SER A 69 5.99 5.07 -13.64
CA SER A 69 5.36 6.32 -14.05
C SER A 69 4.82 7.10 -12.84
N GLU A 70 5.02 8.42 -12.83
CA GLU A 70 4.50 9.34 -11.80
C GLU A 70 2.96 9.36 -11.71
N LYS A 71 2.28 8.82 -12.75
CA LYS A 71 0.82 8.68 -12.80
C LYS A 71 0.32 7.40 -12.15
N ILE A 72 1.23 6.55 -11.63
CA ILE A 72 0.88 5.28 -10.97
C ILE A 72 1.09 5.41 -9.47
N PHE A 73 0.02 5.29 -8.72
CA PHE A 73 -0.06 5.46 -7.29
C PHE A 73 -0.24 4.13 -6.56
N SER A 74 0.18 4.09 -5.32
CA SER A 74 -0.21 3.11 -4.32
C SER A 74 -0.77 3.86 -3.12
N LEU A 75 -1.60 3.22 -2.32
CA LEU A 75 -2.20 3.82 -1.13
C LEU A 75 -1.85 2.98 0.10
N ARG A 76 -1.12 3.59 1.05
CA ARG A 76 -0.73 2.97 2.31
C ARG A 76 -0.76 3.95 3.47
N THR A 77 -0.26 5.17 3.26
CA THR A 77 -0.08 6.18 4.30
C THR A 77 -0.97 7.40 4.05
N VAL A 78 -1.03 8.29 5.03
CA VAL A 78 -1.73 9.58 4.90
C VAL A 78 -1.07 10.44 3.82
N GLU A 79 0.26 10.38 3.71
CA GLU A 79 1.04 11.08 2.69
C GLU A 79 0.66 10.62 1.28
N ASP A 80 0.42 9.31 1.09
CA ASP A 80 -0.08 8.80 -0.20
C ASP A 80 -1.44 9.39 -0.54
N THR A 81 -2.32 9.53 0.46
CA THR A 81 -3.64 10.18 0.27
C THR A 81 -3.47 11.63 -0.17
N PHE A 82 -2.57 12.39 0.48
CA PHE A 82 -2.30 13.77 0.07
C PHE A 82 -1.70 13.84 -1.33
N ARG A 83 -0.76 12.96 -1.68
CA ARG A 83 -0.18 12.90 -3.04
C ARG A 83 -1.23 12.65 -4.10
N ILE A 84 -2.16 11.72 -3.88
CA ILE A 84 -3.27 11.43 -4.78
C ILE A 84 -4.20 12.64 -4.87
N HIS A 85 -4.57 13.24 -3.75
CA HIS A 85 -5.42 14.42 -3.70
C HIS A 85 -4.80 15.59 -4.47
N ASP A 86 -3.54 15.90 -4.20
CA ASP A 86 -2.80 16.98 -4.86
C ASP A 86 -2.67 16.75 -6.37
N TYR A 87 -2.45 15.50 -6.77
CA TYR A 87 -2.42 15.14 -8.19
C TYR A 87 -3.76 15.42 -8.87
N LEU A 88 -4.87 14.99 -8.24
CA LEU A 88 -6.22 15.25 -8.77
C LEU A 88 -6.51 16.74 -8.90
N GLU A 89 -6.15 17.53 -7.88
CA GLU A 89 -6.39 18.99 -7.90
C GLU A 89 -5.53 19.71 -8.95
N LYS A 90 -4.27 19.31 -9.11
CA LYS A 90 -3.34 19.95 -10.06
C LYS A 90 -3.65 19.60 -11.52
N THR A 91 -3.96 18.33 -11.79
CA THR A 91 -4.13 17.84 -13.18
C THR A 91 -5.57 17.89 -13.66
N LYS A 92 -6.53 18.09 -12.73
CA LYS A 92 -7.97 17.99 -13.03
C LYS A 92 -8.33 16.67 -13.71
N ALA A 93 -7.69 15.59 -13.24
CA ALA A 93 -7.89 14.24 -13.75
C ALA A 93 -9.37 13.87 -13.85
N GLN A 94 -9.79 13.28 -14.96
CA GLN A 94 -11.18 12.90 -15.26
C GLN A 94 -11.38 11.38 -15.28
N SER A 95 -10.29 10.61 -15.26
CA SER A 95 -10.36 9.16 -15.36
C SER A 95 -9.28 8.47 -14.53
N ALA A 96 -9.64 7.30 -13.99
CA ALA A 96 -8.73 6.48 -13.20
C ALA A 96 -8.92 4.98 -13.52
N VAL A 97 -7.82 4.25 -13.55
CA VAL A 97 -7.81 2.79 -13.51
C VAL A 97 -7.37 2.34 -12.12
N ILE A 98 -8.15 1.48 -11.51
CA ILE A 98 -7.80 0.80 -10.26
C ILE A 98 -7.41 -0.64 -10.59
N VAL A 99 -6.18 -1.02 -10.32
CA VAL A 99 -5.71 -2.39 -10.49
C VAL A 99 -5.83 -3.13 -9.17
N GLY A 100 -6.78 -4.07 -9.11
CA GLY A 100 -7.13 -4.83 -7.92
C GLY A 100 -8.48 -4.45 -7.32
N GLY A 101 -9.35 -5.44 -7.16
CA GLY A 101 -10.73 -5.31 -6.68
C GLY A 101 -10.93 -5.86 -5.26
N GLY A 102 -9.96 -5.63 -4.39
CA GLY A 102 -10.09 -5.85 -2.95
C GLY A 102 -10.70 -4.63 -2.23
N TYR A 103 -10.74 -4.65 -0.89
CA TYR A 103 -11.32 -3.59 -0.07
C TYR A 103 -10.78 -2.20 -0.44
N ILE A 104 -9.47 -2.02 -0.44
CA ILE A 104 -8.83 -0.72 -0.77
C ILE A 104 -9.22 -0.25 -2.18
N GLY A 105 -9.15 -1.17 -3.16
CA GLY A 105 -9.48 -0.83 -4.55
C GLY A 105 -10.92 -0.36 -4.72
N ILE A 106 -11.86 -1.01 -4.05
CA ILE A 106 -13.29 -0.66 -4.11
C ILE A 106 -13.54 0.68 -3.42
N GLU A 107 -13.02 0.89 -2.21
CA GLU A 107 -13.18 2.15 -1.47
C GLU A 107 -12.59 3.35 -2.24
N VAL A 108 -11.41 3.19 -2.82
CA VAL A 108 -10.82 4.25 -3.65
C VAL A 108 -11.63 4.48 -4.91
N ALA A 109 -12.12 3.41 -5.56
CA ALA A 109 -12.96 3.55 -6.75
C ALA A 109 -14.25 4.33 -6.47
N GLU A 110 -14.91 4.07 -5.34
CA GLU A 110 -16.10 4.83 -4.92
C GLU A 110 -15.76 6.30 -4.64
N ASN A 111 -14.70 6.57 -3.88
CA ASN A 111 -14.28 7.94 -3.58
C ASN A 111 -13.91 8.74 -4.84
N LEU A 112 -13.18 8.14 -5.79
CA LEU A 112 -12.85 8.79 -7.06
C LEU A 112 -14.10 9.00 -7.92
N LYS A 113 -15.04 8.04 -7.90
CA LYS A 113 -16.31 8.20 -8.61
C LYS A 113 -17.17 9.31 -8.02
N GLU A 114 -17.22 9.45 -6.71
CA GLU A 114 -17.92 10.56 -6.02
C GLU A 114 -17.28 11.94 -6.32
N LYS A 115 -15.97 11.97 -6.57
CA LYS A 115 -15.28 13.15 -7.10
C LYS A 115 -15.54 13.41 -8.60
N GLY A 116 -16.33 12.59 -9.27
CA GLY A 116 -16.73 12.77 -10.66
C GLY A 116 -15.86 12.07 -11.70
N LEU A 117 -14.86 11.29 -11.31
CA LEU A 117 -14.01 10.60 -12.27
C LEU A 117 -14.73 9.43 -12.96
N ASN A 118 -14.31 9.11 -14.17
CA ASN A 118 -14.62 7.86 -14.84
C ASN A 118 -13.67 6.79 -14.33
N VAL A 119 -14.21 5.81 -13.58
CA VAL A 119 -13.39 4.81 -12.89
C VAL A 119 -13.59 3.43 -13.53
N THR A 120 -12.47 2.75 -13.80
CA THR A 120 -12.45 1.35 -14.21
C THR A 120 -11.64 0.53 -13.21
N ILE A 121 -12.24 -0.55 -12.67
CA ILE A 121 -11.53 -1.54 -11.86
C ILE A 121 -11.10 -2.68 -12.76
N VAL A 122 -9.80 -2.99 -12.77
CA VAL A 122 -9.21 -4.16 -13.43
C VAL A 122 -8.89 -5.20 -12.37
N GLN A 123 -9.43 -6.42 -12.54
CA GLN A 123 -9.25 -7.50 -11.57
C GLN A 123 -8.88 -8.80 -12.29
N ARG A 124 -7.79 -9.44 -11.85
CA ARG A 124 -7.30 -10.68 -12.46
C ARG A 124 -8.26 -11.85 -12.31
N PRO A 125 -8.84 -12.16 -11.11
CA PRO A 125 -9.91 -13.13 -10.98
C PRO A 125 -11.21 -12.68 -11.64
N ASN A 126 -12.16 -13.65 -11.69
CA ASN A 126 -13.50 -13.43 -12.22
C ASN A 126 -14.43 -12.65 -11.28
N GLN A 127 -13.96 -12.29 -10.09
CA GLN A 127 -14.74 -11.55 -9.09
C GLN A 127 -13.89 -10.53 -8.34
N LEU A 128 -14.54 -9.50 -7.83
CA LEU A 128 -14.03 -8.62 -6.79
C LEU A 128 -14.16 -9.32 -5.43
N MET A 129 -13.43 -8.82 -4.42
CA MET A 129 -13.57 -9.32 -3.05
C MET A 129 -13.44 -10.85 -2.95
N ASN A 130 -12.29 -11.39 -3.35
CA ASN A 130 -12.03 -12.85 -3.39
C ASN A 130 -12.21 -13.58 -2.04
N THR A 131 -12.42 -12.85 -0.96
CA THR A 131 -12.75 -13.38 0.36
C THR A 131 -14.23 -13.69 0.54
N LEU A 132 -15.07 -13.27 -0.40
CA LEU A 132 -16.50 -13.55 -0.43
C LEU A 132 -16.81 -14.70 -1.40
N ASP A 133 -17.88 -15.41 -1.15
CA ASP A 133 -18.44 -16.33 -2.12
C ASP A 133 -18.96 -15.54 -3.34
N TYR A 134 -19.02 -16.20 -4.51
CA TYR A 134 -19.32 -15.51 -5.77
C TYR A 134 -20.70 -14.84 -5.79
N ASP A 135 -21.71 -15.47 -5.20
CA ASP A 135 -23.07 -14.92 -5.08
C ASP A 135 -23.06 -13.61 -4.28
N MET A 136 -22.31 -13.55 -3.17
CA MET A 136 -22.14 -12.33 -2.38
C MET A 136 -21.32 -11.28 -3.14
N ALA A 137 -20.23 -11.67 -3.81
CA ALA A 137 -19.44 -10.76 -4.64
C ALA A 137 -20.28 -10.16 -5.79
N SER A 138 -21.28 -10.88 -6.31
CA SER A 138 -22.17 -10.40 -7.38
C SER A 138 -22.99 -9.18 -6.98
N PHE A 139 -23.38 -9.05 -5.70
CA PHE A 139 -24.04 -7.85 -5.19
C PHE A 139 -23.10 -6.64 -5.24
N VAL A 140 -21.81 -6.82 -4.91
CA VAL A 140 -20.79 -5.77 -5.01
C VAL A 140 -20.63 -5.35 -6.47
N HIS A 141 -20.52 -6.31 -7.41
CA HIS A 141 -20.43 -6.02 -8.84
C HIS A 141 -21.62 -5.19 -9.32
N SER A 142 -22.84 -5.61 -8.95
CA SER A 142 -24.08 -4.92 -9.35
C SER A 142 -24.12 -3.50 -8.79
N LYS A 143 -23.74 -3.32 -7.53
CA LYS A 143 -23.71 -2.00 -6.88
C LYS A 143 -22.72 -1.05 -7.54
N LEU A 144 -21.50 -1.51 -7.83
CA LEU A 144 -20.47 -0.70 -8.47
C LEU A 144 -20.89 -0.31 -9.91
N ARG A 145 -21.44 -1.26 -10.68
CA ARG A 145 -21.97 -0.96 -12.02
C ARG A 145 -23.13 0.05 -11.96
N ALA A 146 -24.02 -0.06 -11.00
CA ALA A 146 -25.11 0.89 -10.80
C ALA A 146 -24.60 2.31 -10.45
N LYS A 147 -23.45 2.40 -9.78
CA LYS A 147 -22.73 3.67 -9.55
C LYS A 147 -21.95 4.17 -10.78
N GLY A 148 -21.97 3.44 -11.90
CA GLY A 148 -21.24 3.82 -13.11
C GLY A 148 -19.73 3.57 -13.03
N ILE A 149 -19.28 2.60 -12.24
CA ILE A 149 -17.93 2.10 -12.22
C ILE A 149 -17.82 0.91 -13.18
N SER A 150 -16.86 0.98 -14.12
CA SER A 150 -16.60 -0.08 -15.07
C SER A 150 -15.78 -1.21 -14.43
N LEU A 151 -16.15 -2.46 -14.69
CA LEU A 151 -15.44 -3.64 -14.19
C LEU A 151 -14.86 -4.44 -15.34
N ARG A 152 -13.55 -4.66 -15.30
CA ARG A 152 -12.78 -5.56 -16.15
C ARG A 152 -12.30 -6.73 -15.28
N LEU A 153 -13.13 -7.77 -15.21
CA LEU A 153 -12.83 -9.03 -14.51
C LEU A 153 -12.12 -10.00 -15.46
N ASN A 154 -11.48 -11.04 -14.94
CA ASN A 154 -10.62 -11.96 -15.70
C ASN A 154 -9.58 -11.21 -16.56
N SER A 155 -9.05 -10.12 -16.02
CA SER A 155 -8.19 -9.23 -16.79
C SER A 155 -6.89 -9.02 -16.04
N ASN A 156 -5.78 -9.45 -16.64
CA ASN A 156 -4.44 -9.31 -16.07
C ASN A 156 -3.71 -8.14 -16.74
N VAL A 157 -3.13 -7.25 -15.93
CA VAL A 157 -2.31 -6.15 -16.41
C VAL A 157 -0.92 -6.68 -16.73
N THR A 158 -0.42 -6.36 -17.92
CA THR A 158 0.90 -6.80 -18.40
C THR A 158 1.93 -5.67 -18.42
N SER A 159 1.51 -4.44 -18.66
CA SER A 159 2.41 -3.28 -18.69
C SER A 159 1.64 -1.96 -18.63
N PHE A 160 2.40 -0.88 -18.49
CA PHE A 160 1.92 0.49 -18.59
C PHE A 160 2.73 1.26 -19.61
N ARG A 161 2.11 2.19 -20.31
CA ARG A 161 2.75 3.03 -21.32
C ARG A 161 2.23 4.47 -21.19
N GLN A 162 3.16 5.42 -21.18
CA GLN A 162 2.80 6.83 -21.30
C GLN A 162 2.32 7.14 -22.70
N ASP A 163 1.23 7.87 -22.82
CA ASP A 163 0.68 8.34 -24.09
C ASP A 163 0.20 9.78 -23.94
N GLY A 164 1.08 10.72 -24.27
CA GLY A 164 0.87 12.12 -23.99
C GLY A 164 0.62 12.39 -22.51
N GLU A 165 -0.51 13.04 -22.22
CA GLU A 165 -0.95 13.35 -20.86
C GLU A 165 -1.64 12.18 -20.14
N ARG A 166 -1.79 11.03 -20.78
CA ARG A 166 -2.47 9.85 -20.24
C ARG A 166 -1.51 8.71 -19.96
N ILE A 167 -1.93 7.80 -19.12
CA ILE A 167 -1.30 6.50 -18.88
C ILE A 167 -2.21 5.41 -19.44
N VAL A 168 -1.63 4.53 -20.25
CA VAL A 168 -2.32 3.39 -20.87
C VAL A 168 -1.97 2.14 -20.10
N THR A 169 -2.98 1.46 -19.56
CA THR A 169 -2.87 0.14 -18.95
C THR A 169 -3.11 -0.92 -20.01
N LEU A 170 -2.11 -1.77 -20.28
CA LEU A 170 -2.21 -2.87 -21.24
C LEU A 170 -2.61 -4.15 -20.52
N LEU A 171 -3.54 -4.88 -21.12
CA LEU A 171 -4.05 -6.15 -20.59
C LEU A 171 -3.54 -7.34 -21.40
N GLU A 172 -3.63 -8.53 -20.83
CA GLU A 172 -3.16 -9.79 -21.43
C GLU A 172 -3.89 -10.14 -22.75
N ASP A 173 -5.14 -9.71 -22.90
CA ASP A 173 -5.93 -9.85 -24.12
C ASP A 173 -5.60 -8.81 -25.21
N ASN A 174 -4.52 -8.04 -25.04
CA ASN A 174 -4.09 -6.92 -25.86
C ASN A 174 -5.06 -5.72 -25.87
N SER A 175 -6.07 -5.70 -25.01
CA SER A 175 -6.90 -4.51 -24.84
C SER A 175 -6.14 -3.44 -24.02
N GLU A 176 -6.48 -2.19 -24.28
CA GLU A 176 -5.87 -1.02 -23.65
C GLU A 176 -6.91 -0.18 -22.92
N ILE A 177 -6.53 0.37 -21.77
CA ILE A 177 -7.36 1.31 -21.01
C ILE A 177 -6.53 2.55 -20.75
N ALA A 178 -6.88 3.65 -21.39
CA ALA A 178 -6.23 4.94 -21.18
C ALA A 178 -6.93 5.72 -20.07
N ALA A 179 -6.16 6.25 -19.12
CA ALA A 179 -6.65 7.07 -18.00
C ALA A 179 -5.65 8.16 -17.65
N ASP A 180 -6.07 9.09 -16.80
CA ASP A 180 -5.21 10.16 -16.30
C ASP A 180 -4.34 9.67 -15.15
N MET A 181 -4.80 8.65 -14.43
CA MET A 181 -4.04 8.00 -13.36
C MET A 181 -4.36 6.52 -13.21
N VAL A 182 -3.43 5.80 -12.58
CA VAL A 182 -3.61 4.41 -12.16
C VAL A 182 -3.36 4.31 -10.65
N LEU A 183 -4.17 3.52 -9.94
CA LEU A 183 -3.92 3.15 -8.56
C LEU A 183 -3.73 1.63 -8.45
N LEU A 184 -2.63 1.22 -7.84
CA LEU A 184 -2.34 -0.18 -7.58
C LEU A 184 -2.91 -0.58 -6.21
N ALA A 185 -3.89 -1.48 -6.21
CA ALA A 185 -4.56 -2.03 -5.04
C ALA A 185 -4.52 -3.58 -5.02
N ILE A 186 -3.38 -4.15 -5.45
CA ILE A 186 -3.19 -5.59 -5.65
C ILE A 186 -2.75 -6.35 -4.40
N GLY A 187 -2.82 -5.70 -3.24
CA GLY A 187 -2.49 -6.26 -1.95
C GLY A 187 -1.23 -5.67 -1.34
N VAL A 188 -0.84 -6.24 -0.20
CA VAL A 188 0.31 -5.81 0.60
C VAL A 188 1.23 -7.00 0.90
N ALA A 189 2.51 -6.70 1.11
CA ALA A 189 3.50 -7.65 1.60
C ALA A 189 4.00 -7.17 2.98
N PRO A 190 4.38 -8.08 3.88
CA PRO A 190 5.01 -7.71 5.14
C PRO A 190 6.23 -6.82 4.91
N GLU A 191 6.36 -5.73 5.69
CA GLU A 191 7.62 -4.99 5.71
C GLU A 191 8.62 -5.77 6.57
N ASN A 192 9.61 -6.35 5.93
CA ASN A 192 10.54 -7.29 6.56
C ASN A 192 12.01 -6.94 6.33
N SER A 193 12.30 -5.73 5.88
CA SER A 193 13.67 -5.30 5.56
C SER A 193 14.58 -5.39 6.79
N LEU A 194 14.14 -4.85 7.92
CA LEU A 194 14.87 -4.91 9.20
C LEU A 194 15.02 -6.36 9.71
N ALA A 195 13.95 -7.15 9.61
CA ALA A 195 13.98 -8.56 10.01
C ALA A 195 14.99 -9.37 9.17
N ASN A 196 15.11 -9.05 7.88
CA ASN A 196 16.10 -9.62 6.98
C ASN A 196 17.54 -9.29 7.40
N GLN A 197 17.80 -8.00 7.64
CA GLN A 197 19.12 -7.52 8.05
C GLN A 197 19.53 -8.13 9.39
N ALA A 198 18.58 -8.24 10.33
CA ALA A 198 18.79 -8.86 11.64
C ALA A 198 18.87 -10.41 11.60
N GLY A 199 18.75 -11.05 10.44
CA GLY A 199 18.84 -12.51 10.29
C GLY A 199 17.65 -13.27 10.89
N LEU A 200 16.49 -12.62 11.08
CA LEU A 200 15.32 -13.26 11.65
C LEU A 200 14.71 -14.30 10.68
N LYS A 201 14.25 -15.42 11.23
CA LYS A 201 13.57 -16.46 10.45
C LYS A 201 12.27 -15.92 9.86
N ARG A 202 12.06 -16.20 8.56
CA ARG A 202 10.87 -15.78 7.82
C ARG A 202 10.06 -16.98 7.36
N GLY A 203 8.74 -16.80 7.34
CA GLY A 203 7.76 -17.77 6.91
C GLY A 203 7.10 -17.40 5.59
N VAL A 204 5.84 -17.79 5.45
CA VAL A 204 5.03 -17.59 4.25
C VAL A 204 4.96 -16.12 3.88
N LYS A 205 5.14 -15.80 2.59
CA LYS A 205 5.14 -14.43 2.04
C LYS A 205 6.13 -13.47 2.70
N GLY A 206 7.16 -14.00 3.37
CA GLY A 206 8.18 -13.21 4.04
C GLY A 206 7.76 -12.64 5.40
N SER A 207 6.71 -13.15 6.02
CA SER A 207 6.33 -12.80 7.40
C SER A 207 7.41 -13.24 8.40
N ILE A 208 7.54 -12.50 9.49
CA ILE A 208 8.45 -12.87 10.58
C ILE A 208 7.85 -14.08 11.32
N VAL A 209 8.65 -15.14 11.51
CA VAL A 209 8.24 -16.32 12.28
C VAL A 209 8.36 -16.01 13.77
N VAL A 210 7.28 -16.27 14.50
CA VAL A 210 7.21 -16.12 15.96
C VAL A 210 6.61 -17.37 16.61
N ASN A 211 6.87 -17.52 17.90
CA ASN A 211 6.21 -18.54 18.74
C ASN A 211 4.89 -18.00 19.34
N ASP A 212 4.24 -18.78 20.19
CA ASP A 212 2.98 -18.38 20.85
C ASP A 212 3.14 -17.18 21.81
N GLY A 213 4.37 -16.89 22.25
CA GLY A 213 4.72 -15.69 23.02
C GLY A 213 5.09 -14.47 22.17
N MET A 214 4.92 -14.55 20.83
CA MET A 214 5.33 -13.52 19.88
C MET A 214 6.84 -13.29 19.81
N GLU A 215 7.65 -14.23 20.32
CA GLU A 215 9.11 -14.16 20.26
C GLU A 215 9.63 -14.63 18.91
N THR A 216 10.60 -13.91 18.37
CA THR A 216 11.27 -14.23 17.11
C THR A 216 12.33 -15.33 17.29
N SER A 217 13.07 -15.64 16.21
CA SER A 217 14.18 -16.60 16.25
C SER A 217 15.45 -16.08 16.95
N VAL A 218 15.47 -14.82 17.37
CA VAL A 218 16.56 -14.18 18.13
C VAL A 218 16.02 -13.76 19.49
N GLN A 219 16.78 -14.09 20.54
CA GLN A 219 16.46 -13.77 21.94
C GLN A 219 16.95 -12.37 22.34
#